data_a9b5516d094474f44fbbbd8fc471e442
#
_entry.id   a9b5516d094474f44fbbbd8fc471e442
#
_cell.length_a   1.000
_cell.length_b   1.000
_cell.length_c   1.000
_cell.angle_alpha   90.00
_cell.angle_beta   90.00
_cell.angle_gamma   90.00
#
_symmetry.space_group_name_H-M   'P 1'
#
loop_
_entity.id
_entity.type
_entity.pdbx_description
1 polymer ?
#
loop_
_entity_poly.entity_id
_entity_poly.type
_entity_poly.pdbx_seq_one_letter_code
_entity_poly.pdbx_strand_id
1 'polypeptide(L)'
;SSVAVYIKFPTSPKEEKNHQYMRNELLKSFYNAMLSQRIRELLQKGNPPFINGSSGFSGMVRGTGIYIMSATAKPNEEALALEAIYRENERVKRFGFTEGELERVKTNTLVSLESALKQKDKISSESYIEEIKQNFLEGEPMVDFDYYYNFMKTIIPTVTVEEISALAQEYIKPQNMVIVVQGPSEGATHITKEEALAVMDKVDKSDIEPYKDQIAESSLINEELPGAKIVSVKKLPQFDAEEWTLANGAKVVYRKADYEKDQVVVTSYSKGGTSLYDLDKLASAQVTADLVGAYGLGDYDNITLGKLLTGKRAGSKVSIGSLSESVGGSSIPKDFETLMQLIYLRFEKPRFDKEVHNTLMQRQYAAIANMQKNPQKIMQDSIDLITSNYNPRTLLVNKE
;
A
#
# COMPACT_ATOMS: atom_id res chain seq x y z
N SER A 1 -17.06 13.23 -4.38
CA SER A 1 -18.09 12.21 -4.57
C SER A 1 -17.47 10.82 -4.65
N SER A 2 -18.24 9.80 -4.33
CA SER A 2 -17.85 8.41 -4.50
C SER A 2 -18.96 7.59 -5.15
N VAL A 3 -18.56 6.58 -5.89
CA VAL A 3 -19.45 5.59 -6.47
C VAL A 3 -19.04 4.21 -5.97
N ALA A 4 -20.01 3.36 -5.64
CA ALA A 4 -19.73 2.01 -5.21
C ALA A 4 -20.81 1.04 -5.71
N VAL A 5 -20.37 -0.17 -6.05
CA VAL A 5 -21.22 -1.31 -6.36
C VAL A 5 -21.00 -2.35 -5.29
N TYR A 6 -22.05 -2.76 -4.61
CA TYR A 6 -22.03 -3.79 -3.57
C TYR A 6 -22.83 -5.00 -4.05
N ILE A 7 -22.24 -6.17 -3.97
CA ILE A 7 -22.91 -7.44 -4.23
C ILE A 7 -22.89 -8.27 -2.94
N LYS A 8 -24.04 -8.50 -2.35
CA LYS A 8 -24.15 -9.18 -1.05
C LYS A 8 -24.24 -10.69 -1.24
N PHE A 9 -23.56 -11.41 -0.36
CA PHE A 9 -23.63 -12.87 -0.28
C PHE A 9 -23.63 -13.35 1.18
N PRO A 10 -24.17 -14.54 1.48
CA PRO A 10 -24.09 -15.11 2.82
C PRO A 10 -22.65 -15.55 3.13
N THR A 11 -22.22 -15.36 4.39
CA THR A 11 -20.96 -15.94 4.88
C THR A 11 -21.17 -17.34 5.41
N SER A 12 -20.09 -18.12 5.51
CA SER A 12 -20.14 -19.47 6.08
C SER A 12 -20.61 -19.42 7.55
N PRO A 13 -21.56 -20.30 7.94
CA PRO A 13 -21.93 -20.47 9.33
C PRO A 13 -20.72 -20.89 10.18
N LYS A 14 -20.79 -20.66 11.49
CA LYS A 14 -19.72 -20.99 12.44
C LYS A 14 -19.28 -22.46 12.34
N GLU A 15 -20.23 -23.35 12.20
CA GLU A 15 -20.02 -24.80 12.16
C GLU A 15 -19.32 -25.29 10.91
N GLU A 16 -19.29 -24.48 9.85
CA GLU A 16 -18.64 -24.77 8.56
C GLU A 16 -17.23 -24.16 8.44
N LYS A 17 -16.75 -23.43 9.46
CA LYS A 17 -15.44 -22.78 9.45
C LYS A 17 -14.31 -23.78 9.77
N ASN A 18 -14.05 -24.64 8.81
CA ASN A 18 -13.04 -25.70 8.81
C ASN A 18 -11.87 -25.39 7.89
N HIS A 19 -11.04 -26.37 7.57
CA HIS A 19 -9.89 -26.21 6.64
C HIS A 19 -10.29 -25.73 5.24
N GLN A 20 -11.44 -26.18 4.73
CA GLN A 20 -11.94 -25.71 3.44
C GLN A 20 -12.32 -24.23 3.49
N TYR A 21 -12.93 -23.81 4.59
CA TYR A 21 -13.18 -22.39 4.85
C TYR A 21 -11.88 -21.58 4.85
N MET A 22 -10.86 -22.03 5.57
CA MET A 22 -9.55 -21.35 5.61
C MET A 22 -8.93 -21.24 4.21
N ARG A 23 -9.05 -22.31 3.39
CA ARG A 23 -8.60 -22.27 1.99
C ARG A 23 -9.40 -21.25 1.17
N ASN A 24 -10.71 -21.21 1.31
CA ASN A 24 -11.56 -20.27 0.57
C ASN A 24 -11.24 -18.81 0.94
N GLU A 25 -10.98 -18.53 2.22
CA GLU A 25 -10.55 -17.19 2.65
C GLU A 25 -9.16 -16.83 2.10
N LEU A 26 -8.24 -17.79 1.98
CA LEU A 26 -6.97 -17.59 1.29
C LEU A 26 -7.17 -17.22 -0.18
N LEU A 27 -8.05 -17.91 -0.91
CA LEU A 27 -8.36 -17.60 -2.32
C LEU A 27 -8.92 -16.18 -2.47
N LYS A 28 -9.85 -15.77 -1.60
CA LYS A 28 -10.39 -14.40 -1.57
C LYS A 28 -9.31 -13.36 -1.24
N SER A 29 -8.41 -13.67 -0.30
CA SER A 29 -7.27 -12.80 0.04
C SER A 29 -6.33 -12.61 -1.15
N PHE A 30 -6.01 -13.67 -1.87
CA PHE A 30 -5.17 -13.61 -3.08
C PHE A 30 -5.86 -12.83 -4.19
N TYR A 31 -7.15 -13.08 -4.42
CA TYR A 31 -7.98 -12.31 -5.34
C TYR A 31 -7.90 -10.80 -5.02
N ASN A 32 -8.14 -10.43 -3.78
CA ASN A 32 -8.08 -9.04 -3.34
C ASN A 32 -6.69 -8.42 -3.55
N ALA A 33 -5.62 -9.15 -3.27
CA ALA A 33 -4.25 -8.68 -3.45
C ALA A 33 -3.92 -8.41 -4.92
N MET A 34 -4.27 -9.33 -5.82
CA MET A 34 -4.02 -9.20 -7.26
C MET A 34 -4.86 -8.06 -7.87
N LEU A 35 -6.15 -7.99 -7.56
CA LEU A 35 -7.02 -6.93 -8.06
C LEU A 35 -6.61 -5.55 -7.52
N SER A 36 -6.23 -5.46 -6.25
CA SER A 36 -5.70 -4.22 -5.66
C SER A 36 -4.43 -3.76 -6.36
N GLN A 37 -3.58 -4.68 -6.84
CA GLN A 37 -2.41 -4.32 -7.62
C GLN A 37 -2.80 -3.68 -8.96
N ARG A 38 -3.75 -4.27 -9.71
CA ARG A 38 -4.25 -3.71 -10.97
C ARG A 38 -4.87 -2.32 -10.77
N ILE A 39 -5.65 -2.13 -9.70
CA ILE A 39 -6.25 -0.83 -9.38
C ILE A 39 -5.15 0.21 -9.05
N ARG A 40 -4.09 -0.16 -8.33
CA ARG A 40 -2.94 0.72 -8.10
C ARG A 40 -2.26 1.13 -9.41
N GLU A 41 -2.14 0.22 -10.37
CA GLU A 41 -1.58 0.52 -11.70
C GLU A 41 -2.45 1.54 -12.47
N LEU A 42 -3.78 1.44 -12.38
CA LEU A 42 -4.68 2.45 -12.95
C LEU A 42 -4.48 3.83 -12.32
N LEU A 43 -4.21 3.86 -11.00
CA LEU A 43 -4.00 5.10 -10.26
C LEU A 43 -2.66 5.79 -10.57
N GLN A 44 -1.68 5.07 -11.10
CA GLN A 44 -0.36 5.61 -11.45
C GLN A 44 -0.25 6.06 -12.91
N LYS A 45 -1.28 5.85 -13.71
CA LYS A 45 -1.33 6.38 -15.09
C LYS A 45 -1.47 7.90 -15.08
N GLY A 46 -0.92 8.54 -16.09
CA GLY A 46 -1.21 9.95 -16.33
C GLY A 46 -2.72 10.17 -16.48
N ASN A 47 -3.29 11.06 -15.68
CA ASN A 47 -4.74 11.31 -15.61
C ASN A 47 -5.58 10.07 -15.23
N PRO A 48 -5.44 9.52 -14.02
CA PRO A 48 -6.19 8.35 -13.60
C PRO A 48 -7.71 8.63 -13.59
N PRO A 49 -8.55 7.61 -13.83
CA PRO A 49 -10.00 7.78 -13.96
C PRO A 49 -10.73 8.12 -12.64
N PHE A 50 -10.05 7.98 -11.51
CA PHE A 50 -10.58 8.29 -10.18
C PHE A 50 -9.43 8.71 -9.24
N ILE A 51 -9.77 9.32 -8.11
CA ILE A 51 -8.79 9.77 -7.10
C ILE A 51 -8.27 8.58 -6.30
N ASN A 52 -9.16 7.65 -5.94
CA ASN A 52 -8.86 6.42 -5.24
C ASN A 52 -9.86 5.35 -5.66
N GLY A 53 -9.46 4.08 -5.60
CA GLY A 53 -10.31 2.95 -5.93
C GLY A 53 -9.93 1.71 -5.14
N SER A 54 -10.91 0.87 -4.88
CA SER A 54 -10.73 -0.44 -4.27
C SER A 54 -11.78 -1.41 -4.77
N SER A 55 -11.43 -2.68 -4.84
CA SER A 55 -12.37 -3.73 -5.16
C SER A 55 -11.95 -5.06 -4.54
N GLY A 56 -12.93 -5.92 -4.25
CA GLY A 56 -12.71 -7.26 -3.74
C GLY A 56 -13.72 -7.69 -2.67
N PHE A 57 -13.40 -8.76 -1.99
CA PHE A 57 -14.21 -9.35 -0.91
C PHE A 57 -13.99 -8.64 0.40
N SER A 58 -15.08 -8.42 1.16
CA SER A 58 -15.06 -7.81 2.49
C SER A 58 -16.24 -8.32 3.34
N GLY A 59 -16.12 -8.17 4.66
CA GLY A 59 -17.25 -8.34 5.57
C GLY A 59 -18.15 -7.10 5.56
N MET A 60 -19.45 -7.28 5.75
CA MET A 60 -20.42 -6.18 5.91
C MET A 60 -21.02 -6.16 7.32
N VAL A 61 -21.72 -7.23 7.66
CA VAL A 61 -22.28 -7.47 8.99
C VAL A 61 -22.20 -8.98 9.24
N ARG A 62 -22.42 -9.40 10.48
CA ARG A 62 -22.44 -10.83 10.81
C ARG A 62 -23.38 -11.61 9.87
N GLY A 63 -22.88 -12.70 9.30
CA GLY A 63 -23.61 -13.55 8.36
C GLY A 63 -23.72 -13.00 6.93
N THR A 64 -23.17 -11.81 6.65
CA THR A 64 -23.25 -11.21 5.32
C THR A 64 -21.89 -10.66 4.89
N GLY A 65 -21.37 -11.21 3.82
CA GLY A 65 -20.22 -10.69 3.09
C GLY A 65 -20.66 -9.81 1.93
N ILE A 66 -19.72 -9.04 1.42
CA ILE A 66 -19.88 -8.23 0.22
C ILE A 66 -18.71 -8.41 -0.73
N TYR A 67 -19.01 -8.38 -2.02
CA TYR A 67 -18.05 -8.00 -3.03
C TYR A 67 -18.25 -6.52 -3.33
N ILE A 68 -17.22 -5.71 -3.19
CA ILE A 68 -17.28 -4.26 -3.36
C ILE A 68 -16.44 -3.82 -4.55
N MET A 69 -16.95 -2.88 -5.33
CA MET A 69 -16.23 -2.07 -6.31
C MET A 69 -16.47 -0.62 -5.93
N SER A 70 -15.44 0.11 -5.52
CA SER A 70 -15.60 1.48 -5.02
C SER A 70 -14.57 2.40 -5.64
N ALA A 71 -14.97 3.60 -6.01
CA ALA A 71 -14.08 4.64 -6.50
C ALA A 71 -14.47 6.01 -5.97
N THR A 72 -13.48 6.80 -5.56
CA THR A 72 -13.62 8.22 -5.29
C THR A 72 -13.43 8.99 -6.58
N ALA A 73 -14.50 9.58 -7.09
CA ALA A 73 -14.52 10.30 -8.34
C ALA A 73 -13.84 11.69 -8.21
N LYS A 74 -13.26 12.15 -9.30
CA LYS A 74 -12.96 13.58 -9.48
C LYS A 74 -14.26 14.38 -9.56
N PRO A 75 -14.23 15.70 -9.33
CA PRO A 75 -15.42 16.51 -9.44
C PRO A 75 -16.13 16.33 -10.80
N ASN A 76 -17.43 15.98 -10.76
CA ASN A 76 -18.29 15.73 -11.92
C ASN A 76 -17.85 14.55 -12.85
N GLU A 77 -16.98 13.64 -12.36
CA GLU A 77 -16.50 12.48 -13.13
C GLU A 77 -16.98 11.15 -12.54
N GLU A 78 -18.15 11.11 -11.89
CA GLU A 78 -18.67 9.90 -11.23
C GLU A 78 -18.92 8.76 -12.22
N ALA A 79 -19.45 9.08 -13.42
CA ALA A 79 -19.68 8.10 -14.48
C ALA A 79 -18.35 7.48 -14.97
N LEU A 80 -17.29 8.29 -15.13
CA LEU A 80 -15.96 7.81 -15.52
C LEU A 80 -15.35 6.91 -14.45
N ALA A 81 -15.49 7.30 -13.18
CA ALA A 81 -15.00 6.51 -12.05
C ALA A 81 -15.71 5.15 -11.95
N LEU A 82 -17.04 5.15 -12.10
CA LEU A 82 -17.84 3.92 -12.13
C LEU A 82 -17.45 3.04 -13.32
N GLU A 83 -17.35 3.62 -14.53
CA GLU A 83 -16.93 2.89 -15.73
C GLU A 83 -15.58 2.21 -15.52
N ALA A 84 -14.60 2.92 -15.00
CA ALA A 84 -13.25 2.41 -14.87
C ALA A 84 -13.12 1.30 -13.82
N ILE A 85 -13.73 1.47 -12.65
CA ILE A 85 -13.68 0.44 -11.60
C ILE A 85 -14.49 -0.80 -12.01
N TYR A 86 -15.65 -0.64 -12.64
CA TYR A 86 -16.46 -1.74 -13.10
C TYR A 86 -15.79 -2.47 -14.27
N ARG A 87 -15.17 -1.76 -15.21
CA ARG A 87 -14.40 -2.33 -16.34
C ARG A 87 -13.24 -3.21 -15.87
N GLU A 88 -12.52 -2.82 -14.83
CA GLU A 88 -11.41 -3.66 -14.31
C GLU A 88 -11.94 -4.95 -13.69
N ASN A 89 -13.07 -4.89 -13.01
CA ASN A 89 -13.73 -6.07 -12.46
C ASN A 89 -14.29 -6.99 -13.57
N GLU A 90 -14.89 -6.41 -14.59
CA GLU A 90 -15.37 -7.15 -15.76
C GLU A 90 -14.21 -7.78 -16.55
N ARG A 91 -13.04 -7.11 -16.62
CA ARG A 91 -11.81 -7.70 -17.18
C ARG A 91 -11.39 -8.96 -16.42
N VAL A 92 -11.37 -8.92 -15.10
CA VAL A 92 -11.05 -10.12 -14.29
C VAL A 92 -12.11 -11.20 -14.50
N LYS A 93 -13.38 -10.86 -14.58
CA LYS A 93 -14.46 -11.81 -14.81
C LYS A 93 -14.34 -12.53 -16.16
N ARG A 94 -13.91 -11.82 -17.23
CA ARG A 94 -13.78 -12.38 -18.58
C ARG A 94 -12.49 -13.16 -18.78
N PHE A 95 -11.37 -12.66 -18.26
CA PHE A 95 -10.03 -13.14 -18.59
C PHE A 95 -9.25 -13.68 -17.40
N GLY A 96 -9.76 -13.50 -16.17
CA GLY A 96 -9.08 -13.94 -14.95
C GLY A 96 -7.82 -13.12 -14.62
N PHE A 97 -7.01 -13.74 -13.80
CA PHE A 97 -5.67 -13.28 -13.45
C PHE A 97 -4.60 -14.03 -14.26
N THR A 98 -3.36 -13.61 -14.13
CA THR A 98 -2.20 -14.24 -14.76
C THR A 98 -1.41 -15.07 -13.73
N GLU A 99 -0.68 -16.08 -14.22
CA GLU A 99 0.24 -16.86 -13.37
C GLU A 99 1.27 -15.98 -12.67
N GLY A 100 1.78 -14.95 -13.36
CA GLY A 100 2.76 -14.02 -12.79
C GLY A 100 2.20 -13.23 -11.60
N GLU A 101 0.93 -12.81 -11.64
CA GLU A 101 0.26 -12.16 -10.51
C GLU A 101 0.14 -13.12 -9.32
N LEU A 102 -0.30 -14.36 -9.58
CA LEU A 102 -0.47 -15.39 -8.55
C LEU A 102 0.86 -15.76 -7.89
N GLU A 103 1.91 -16.00 -8.66
CA GLU A 103 3.21 -16.37 -8.11
C GLU A 103 3.82 -15.24 -7.25
N ARG A 104 3.60 -13.97 -7.60
CA ARG A 104 4.02 -12.85 -6.73
C ARG A 104 3.27 -12.84 -5.41
N VAL A 105 1.97 -13.06 -5.41
CA VAL A 105 1.17 -13.09 -4.18
C VAL A 105 1.55 -14.30 -3.32
N LYS A 106 1.71 -15.49 -3.89
CA LYS A 106 2.19 -16.69 -3.18
C LYS A 106 3.54 -16.43 -2.51
N THR A 107 4.50 -15.93 -3.27
CA THR A 107 5.86 -15.63 -2.79
C THR A 107 5.84 -14.64 -1.62
N ASN A 108 5.13 -13.52 -1.79
CA ASN A 108 5.04 -12.49 -0.75
C ASN A 108 4.33 -13.01 0.52
N THR A 109 3.31 -13.83 0.36
CA THR A 109 2.57 -14.42 1.49
C THR A 109 3.45 -15.40 2.26
N LEU A 110 4.16 -16.29 1.57
CA LEU A 110 5.08 -17.24 2.21
C LEU A 110 6.20 -16.52 2.98
N VAL A 111 6.83 -15.51 2.37
CA VAL A 111 7.87 -14.71 3.04
C VAL A 111 7.31 -13.97 4.26
N SER A 112 6.08 -13.48 4.19
CA SER A 112 5.41 -12.83 5.32
C SER A 112 5.11 -13.80 6.45
N LEU A 113 4.62 -14.99 6.15
CA LEU A 113 4.35 -16.04 7.12
C LEU A 113 5.64 -16.54 7.79
N GLU A 114 6.72 -16.74 7.05
CA GLU A 114 8.02 -17.11 7.60
C GLU A 114 8.55 -16.06 8.60
N SER A 115 8.40 -14.80 8.26
CA SER A 115 8.82 -13.71 9.15
C SER A 115 7.94 -13.63 10.40
N ALA A 116 6.62 -13.80 10.26
CA ALA A 116 5.69 -13.83 11.38
C ALA A 116 6.00 -15.02 12.32
N LEU A 117 6.33 -16.19 11.76
CA LEU A 117 6.73 -17.36 12.55
C LEU A 117 7.96 -17.08 13.42
N LYS A 118 8.97 -16.41 12.89
CA LYS A 118 10.16 -16.03 13.66
C LYS A 118 9.88 -15.04 14.79
N GLN A 119 8.81 -14.27 14.66
CA GLN A 119 8.39 -13.24 15.62
C GLN A 119 7.23 -13.70 16.54
N LYS A 120 6.77 -14.95 16.44
CA LYS A 120 5.61 -15.43 17.18
C LYS A 120 5.68 -15.21 18.71
N ASP A 121 6.88 -15.31 19.29
CA ASP A 121 7.09 -15.07 20.72
C ASP A 121 7.03 -13.58 21.12
N LYS A 122 6.90 -12.66 20.15
CA LYS A 122 6.81 -11.21 20.35
C LYS A 122 5.42 -10.66 20.03
N ILE A 123 4.45 -11.55 19.77
CA ILE A 123 3.07 -11.16 19.51
C ILE A 123 2.48 -10.47 20.75
N SER A 124 1.82 -9.35 20.56
CA SER A 124 1.21 -8.60 21.66
C SER A 124 -0.02 -9.33 22.22
N SER A 125 -0.27 -9.14 23.51
CA SER A 125 -1.51 -9.65 24.14
C SER A 125 -2.78 -9.13 23.46
N GLU A 126 -2.72 -7.94 22.89
CA GLU A 126 -3.82 -7.30 22.18
C GLU A 126 -4.22 -8.10 20.92
N SER A 127 -3.23 -8.65 20.19
CA SER A 127 -3.47 -9.52 19.02
C SER A 127 -4.20 -10.81 19.43
N TYR A 128 -3.80 -11.42 20.53
CA TYR A 128 -4.49 -12.62 21.06
C TYR A 128 -5.92 -12.32 21.53
N ILE A 129 -6.14 -11.17 22.16
CA ILE A 129 -7.50 -10.76 22.57
C ILE A 129 -8.39 -10.58 21.35
N GLU A 130 -7.88 -9.98 20.27
CA GLU A 130 -8.66 -9.81 19.04
C GLU A 130 -8.99 -11.17 18.39
N GLU A 131 -8.04 -12.10 18.35
CA GLU A 131 -8.26 -13.46 17.83
C GLU A 131 -9.33 -14.21 18.67
N ILE A 132 -9.25 -14.16 20.00
CA ILE A 132 -10.24 -14.75 20.90
C ILE A 132 -11.62 -14.12 20.65
N LYS A 133 -11.67 -12.80 20.50
CA LYS A 133 -12.91 -12.07 20.21
C LYS A 133 -13.53 -12.51 18.88
N GLN A 134 -12.75 -12.63 17.83
CA GLN A 134 -13.22 -13.08 16.52
C GLN A 134 -13.70 -14.54 16.56
N ASN A 135 -13.00 -15.41 17.28
CA ASN A 135 -13.45 -16.78 17.49
C ASN A 135 -14.78 -16.84 18.26
N PHE A 136 -14.89 -16.09 19.35
CA PHE A 136 -16.13 -16.06 20.17
C PHE A 136 -17.32 -15.48 19.41
N LEU A 137 -17.13 -14.35 18.73
CA LEU A 137 -18.21 -13.62 18.06
C LEU A 137 -18.61 -14.26 16.72
N GLU A 138 -17.63 -14.60 15.91
CA GLU A 138 -17.83 -14.99 14.51
C GLU A 138 -17.52 -16.47 14.25
N GLY A 139 -16.92 -17.18 15.22
CA GLY A 139 -16.49 -18.56 15.06
C GLY A 139 -15.27 -18.72 14.17
N GLU A 140 -14.46 -17.66 14.02
CA GLU A 140 -13.22 -17.76 13.25
C GLU A 140 -12.30 -18.85 13.83
N PRO A 141 -11.63 -19.65 12.99
CA PRO A 141 -10.72 -20.67 13.49
C PRO A 141 -9.61 -20.04 14.32
N MET A 142 -9.42 -20.50 15.54
CA MET A 142 -8.29 -20.14 16.39
C MET A 142 -7.38 -21.36 16.51
N VAL A 143 -6.24 -21.29 15.86
CA VAL A 143 -5.28 -22.40 15.79
C VAL A 143 -3.89 -21.90 16.18
N ASP A 144 -3.07 -22.81 16.69
CA ASP A 144 -1.65 -22.51 16.97
C ASP A 144 -0.94 -21.98 15.73
N PHE A 145 -0.06 -21.00 15.90
CA PHE A 145 0.59 -20.34 14.76
C PHE A 145 1.52 -21.29 13.96
N ASP A 146 2.18 -22.24 14.62
CA ASP A 146 3.02 -23.24 13.92
C ASP A 146 2.12 -24.15 13.05
N TYR A 147 0.95 -24.51 13.56
CA TYR A 147 -0.04 -25.26 12.78
C TYR A 147 -0.54 -24.43 11.57
N TYR A 148 -0.91 -23.18 11.80
CA TYR A 148 -1.36 -22.28 10.73
C TYR A 148 -0.30 -22.10 9.64
N TYR A 149 0.95 -21.87 10.04
CA TYR A 149 2.06 -21.74 9.12
C TYR A 149 2.25 -23.01 8.27
N ASN A 150 2.29 -24.18 8.90
CA ASN A 150 2.47 -25.45 8.19
C ASN A 150 1.30 -25.75 7.24
N PHE A 151 0.08 -25.46 7.67
CA PHE A 151 -1.10 -25.58 6.83
C PHE A 151 -1.01 -24.67 5.61
N MET A 152 -0.72 -23.38 5.80
CA MET A 152 -0.59 -22.42 4.71
C MET A 152 0.57 -22.75 3.77
N LYS A 153 1.71 -23.17 4.29
CA LYS A 153 2.85 -23.62 3.51
C LYS A 153 2.53 -24.81 2.59
N THR A 154 1.63 -25.68 3.02
CA THR A 154 1.15 -26.82 2.22
C THR A 154 0.12 -26.40 1.19
N ILE A 155 -0.80 -25.52 1.55
CA ILE A 155 -1.93 -25.13 0.70
C ILE A 155 -1.55 -24.11 -0.36
N ILE A 156 -0.74 -23.09 -0.03
CA ILE A 156 -0.39 -22.00 -0.97
C ILE A 156 0.14 -22.51 -2.32
N PRO A 157 1.06 -23.48 -2.38
CA PRO A 157 1.53 -24.01 -3.67
C PRO A 157 0.44 -24.68 -4.52
N THR A 158 -0.62 -25.20 -3.89
CA THR A 158 -1.71 -25.90 -4.59
C THR A 158 -2.76 -24.98 -5.19
N VAL A 159 -2.73 -23.69 -4.85
CA VAL A 159 -3.67 -22.72 -5.41
C VAL A 159 -3.37 -22.46 -6.87
N THR A 160 -4.40 -22.48 -7.72
CA THR A 160 -4.26 -22.20 -9.16
C THR A 160 -4.92 -20.88 -9.55
N VAL A 161 -4.50 -20.36 -10.69
CA VAL A 161 -5.05 -19.11 -11.22
C VAL A 161 -6.51 -19.25 -11.63
N GLU A 162 -6.90 -20.45 -12.09
CA GLU A 162 -8.27 -20.77 -12.47
C GLU A 162 -9.22 -20.74 -11.27
N GLU A 163 -8.81 -21.33 -10.14
CA GLU A 163 -9.61 -21.31 -8.92
C GLU A 163 -9.90 -19.87 -8.44
N ILE A 164 -8.87 -19.01 -8.45
CA ILE A 164 -9.04 -17.61 -8.03
C ILE A 164 -9.87 -16.84 -9.06
N SER A 165 -9.62 -17.04 -10.36
CA SER A 165 -10.34 -16.35 -11.42
C SER A 165 -11.82 -16.73 -11.45
N ALA A 166 -12.16 -17.96 -11.11
CA ALA A 166 -13.55 -18.43 -11.02
C ALA A 166 -14.39 -17.66 -9.98
N LEU A 167 -13.75 -17.11 -8.93
CA LEU A 167 -14.45 -16.29 -7.94
C LEU A 167 -15.12 -15.06 -8.57
N ALA A 168 -14.52 -14.45 -9.59
CA ALA A 168 -15.15 -13.33 -10.27
C ALA A 168 -16.47 -13.71 -10.94
N GLN A 169 -16.51 -14.87 -11.58
CA GLN A 169 -17.75 -15.37 -12.23
C GLN A 169 -18.78 -15.84 -11.21
N GLU A 170 -18.34 -16.34 -10.07
CA GLU A 170 -19.22 -16.80 -8.99
C GLU A 170 -19.89 -15.62 -8.27
N TYR A 171 -19.15 -14.55 -7.98
CA TYR A 171 -19.63 -13.48 -7.10
C TYR A 171 -20.05 -12.21 -7.85
N ILE A 172 -19.50 -11.90 -9.03
CA ILE A 172 -19.89 -10.71 -9.80
C ILE A 172 -21.13 -11.02 -10.64
N LYS A 173 -22.30 -10.90 -10.02
CA LYS A 173 -23.61 -11.19 -10.62
C LYS A 173 -24.57 -10.02 -10.37
N PRO A 174 -25.58 -9.82 -11.22
CA PRO A 174 -26.59 -8.77 -11.03
C PRO A 174 -27.50 -9.00 -9.82
N GLN A 175 -27.58 -10.24 -9.31
CA GLN A 175 -28.36 -10.56 -8.13
C GLN A 175 -27.75 -9.95 -6.86
N ASN A 176 -28.59 -9.41 -5.98
CA ASN A 176 -28.18 -8.77 -4.72
C ASN A 176 -27.22 -7.59 -4.88
N MET A 177 -27.25 -6.95 -6.06
CA MET A 177 -26.41 -5.80 -6.39
C MET A 177 -27.09 -4.50 -5.95
N VAL A 178 -26.30 -3.61 -5.35
CA VAL A 178 -26.72 -2.25 -4.98
C VAL A 178 -25.65 -1.28 -5.47
N ILE A 179 -26.10 -0.24 -6.18
CA ILE A 179 -25.24 0.88 -6.58
C ILE A 179 -25.48 2.02 -5.60
N VAL A 180 -24.41 2.57 -5.06
CA VAL A 180 -24.46 3.72 -4.15
C VAL A 180 -23.64 4.85 -4.75
N VAL A 181 -24.26 6.01 -4.89
CA VAL A 181 -23.60 7.27 -5.25
C VAL A 181 -23.70 8.17 -4.02
N GLN A 182 -22.57 8.69 -3.57
CA GLN A 182 -22.48 9.52 -2.38
C GLN A 182 -21.63 10.75 -2.66
N GLY A 183 -22.17 11.92 -2.35
CA GLY A 183 -21.47 13.19 -2.57
C GLY A 183 -22.15 14.36 -1.87
N PRO A 184 -21.64 15.59 -2.06
CA PRO A 184 -22.24 16.80 -1.52
C PRO A 184 -23.67 16.99 -2.03
N SER A 185 -24.57 17.41 -1.17
CA SER A 185 -25.97 17.71 -1.55
C SER A 185 -26.11 19.01 -2.34
N GLU A 186 -25.12 19.89 -2.29
CA GLU A 186 -25.12 21.19 -2.94
C GLU A 186 -23.86 21.41 -3.78
N GLY A 187 -24.00 22.09 -4.91
CA GLY A 187 -22.86 22.47 -5.76
C GLY A 187 -22.23 21.33 -6.57
N ALA A 188 -22.87 20.16 -6.62
CA ALA A 188 -22.46 19.03 -7.44
C ALA A 188 -23.67 18.42 -8.17
N THR A 189 -23.43 17.92 -9.37
CA THR A 189 -24.41 17.11 -10.12
C THR A 189 -23.97 15.64 -9.98
N HIS A 190 -24.88 14.80 -9.51
CA HIS A 190 -24.63 13.37 -9.36
C HIS A 190 -25.24 12.58 -10.51
N ILE A 191 -24.60 11.46 -10.86
CA ILE A 191 -25.16 10.55 -11.86
C ILE A 191 -26.48 9.98 -11.36
N THR A 192 -27.46 9.90 -12.27
CA THR A 192 -28.76 9.29 -12.02
C THR A 192 -28.66 7.76 -12.01
N LYS A 193 -29.72 7.09 -11.55
CA LYS A 193 -29.83 5.64 -11.61
C LYS A 193 -29.71 5.13 -13.05
N GLU A 194 -30.39 5.80 -13.98
CA GLU A 194 -30.42 5.47 -15.41
C GLU A 194 -29.04 5.59 -16.03
N GLU A 195 -28.30 6.66 -15.71
CA GLU A 195 -26.92 6.86 -16.16
C GLU A 195 -25.96 5.81 -15.58
N ALA A 196 -26.08 5.50 -14.29
CA ALA A 196 -25.24 4.47 -13.67
C ALA A 196 -25.46 3.09 -14.31
N LEU A 197 -26.71 2.70 -14.57
CA LEU A 197 -27.04 1.45 -15.26
C LEU A 197 -26.56 1.46 -16.71
N ALA A 198 -26.68 2.58 -17.41
CA ALA A 198 -26.17 2.72 -18.78
C ALA A 198 -24.65 2.61 -18.87
N VAL A 199 -23.90 3.13 -17.87
CA VAL A 199 -22.45 2.97 -17.78
C VAL A 199 -22.09 1.49 -17.65
N MET A 200 -22.77 0.74 -16.78
CA MET A 200 -22.50 -0.68 -16.58
C MET A 200 -22.83 -1.50 -17.85
N ASP A 201 -24.00 -1.27 -18.47
CA ASP A 201 -24.41 -1.93 -19.72
C ASP A 201 -23.42 -1.64 -20.87
N LYS A 202 -22.93 -0.41 -20.96
CA LYS A 202 -21.87 -0.04 -21.91
C LYS A 202 -20.59 -0.87 -21.69
N VAL A 203 -20.17 -1.06 -20.45
CA VAL A 203 -18.98 -1.87 -20.13
C VAL A 203 -19.22 -3.33 -20.47
N ASP A 204 -20.39 -3.87 -20.10
CA ASP A 204 -20.77 -5.26 -20.39
C ASP A 204 -20.76 -5.59 -21.89
N LYS A 205 -21.10 -4.61 -22.73
CA LYS A 205 -21.11 -4.75 -24.20
C LYS A 205 -19.79 -4.34 -24.85
N SER A 206 -18.88 -3.71 -24.12
CA SER A 206 -17.62 -3.22 -24.69
C SER A 206 -16.62 -4.35 -24.93
N ASP A 207 -15.75 -4.13 -25.91
CA ASP A 207 -14.54 -4.93 -26.04
C ASP A 207 -13.54 -4.54 -24.94
N ILE A 208 -13.05 -5.54 -24.20
CA ILE A 208 -12.10 -5.38 -23.11
C ILE A 208 -10.90 -6.25 -23.42
N GLU A 209 -9.71 -5.64 -23.47
CA GLU A 209 -8.47 -6.41 -23.63
C GLU A 209 -8.08 -7.12 -22.33
N PRO A 210 -7.50 -8.33 -22.41
CA PRO A 210 -6.88 -9.00 -21.28
C PRO A 210 -5.80 -8.12 -20.61
N TYR A 211 -5.61 -8.31 -19.32
CA TYR A 211 -4.53 -7.66 -18.61
C TYR A 211 -3.17 -8.18 -19.11
N LYS A 212 -2.24 -7.26 -19.37
CA LYS A 212 -0.86 -7.58 -19.77
C LYS A 212 0.06 -7.33 -18.58
N ASP A 213 0.56 -8.41 -18.00
CA ASP A 213 1.50 -8.33 -16.88
C ASP A 213 2.90 -7.97 -17.41
N GLN A 214 3.30 -6.73 -17.18
CA GLN A 214 4.65 -6.27 -17.51
C GLN A 214 5.60 -6.64 -16.38
N ILE A 215 6.51 -7.59 -16.64
CA ILE A 215 7.55 -8.02 -15.72
C ILE A 215 8.87 -7.41 -16.20
N ALA A 216 9.59 -6.71 -15.32
CA ALA A 216 10.96 -6.34 -15.58
C ALA A 216 11.89 -7.45 -15.09
N GLU A 217 12.57 -8.10 -16.01
CA GLU A 217 13.65 -9.03 -15.71
C GLU A 217 14.96 -8.25 -15.55
N SER A 218 15.21 -7.66 -14.39
CA SER A 218 16.45 -6.95 -14.12
C SER A 218 16.72 -6.84 -12.62
N SER A 219 17.98 -6.68 -12.26
CA SER A 219 18.38 -6.40 -10.89
C SER A 219 18.23 -4.92 -10.56
N LEU A 220 18.10 -4.57 -9.26
CA LEU A 220 18.05 -3.17 -8.83
C LEU A 220 19.28 -2.36 -9.29
N ILE A 221 20.44 -2.99 -9.25
CA ILE A 221 21.73 -2.43 -9.64
C ILE A 221 22.43 -3.46 -10.53
N ASN A 222 22.86 -3.05 -11.72
CA ASN A 222 23.53 -3.92 -12.69
C ASN A 222 25.05 -3.78 -12.67
N GLU A 223 25.58 -2.83 -11.88
CA GLU A 223 27.01 -2.58 -11.74
C GLU A 223 27.53 -3.10 -10.39
N GLU A 224 28.76 -3.56 -10.34
CA GLU A 224 29.42 -3.92 -9.09
C GLU A 224 29.83 -2.65 -8.35
N LEU A 225 29.32 -2.48 -7.13
CA LEU A 225 29.64 -1.32 -6.29
C LEU A 225 30.86 -1.64 -5.41
N PRO A 226 31.96 -0.89 -5.52
CA PRO A 226 33.10 -1.08 -4.65
C PRO A 226 32.74 -0.67 -3.21
N GLY A 227 32.82 -1.62 -2.29
CA GLY A 227 32.60 -1.36 -0.86
C GLY A 227 33.70 -0.49 -0.26
N ALA A 228 33.36 0.39 0.67
CA ALA A 228 34.34 1.15 1.44
C ALA A 228 34.86 0.28 2.61
N LYS A 229 36.20 0.24 2.78
CA LYS A 229 36.85 -0.50 3.88
C LYS A 229 36.62 0.21 5.21
N ILE A 230 36.46 -0.56 6.30
CA ILE A 230 36.49 -0.04 7.67
C ILE A 230 37.95 0.26 8.01
N VAL A 231 38.25 1.53 8.31
CA VAL A 231 39.63 1.99 8.65
C VAL A 231 39.81 2.19 10.16
N SER A 232 38.73 2.32 10.92
CA SER A 232 38.78 2.44 12.39
C SER A 232 37.49 1.89 13.02
N VAL A 233 37.64 1.26 14.18
CA VAL A 233 36.56 0.77 15.02
C VAL A 233 36.76 1.33 16.45
N LYS A 234 35.77 2.07 16.93
CA LYS A 234 35.71 2.63 18.28
C LYS A 234 34.57 1.98 19.05
N LYS A 235 34.87 1.36 20.21
CA LYS A 235 33.82 0.84 21.10
C LYS A 235 33.13 1.95 21.84
N LEU A 236 31.81 1.84 21.96
CA LEU A 236 30.93 2.76 22.71
C LEU A 236 30.22 1.95 23.83
N PRO A 237 30.92 1.62 24.92
CA PRO A 237 30.41 0.69 25.95
C PRO A 237 29.11 1.17 26.61
N GLN A 238 28.93 2.48 26.77
CA GLN A 238 27.73 3.08 27.38
C GLN A 238 26.45 2.83 26.56
N PHE A 239 26.58 2.48 25.28
CA PHE A 239 25.47 2.20 24.36
C PHE A 239 25.44 0.76 23.87
N ASP A 240 26.37 -0.08 24.33
CA ASP A 240 26.59 -1.43 23.78
C ASP A 240 26.69 -1.41 22.24
N ALA A 241 27.56 -0.52 21.73
CA ALA A 241 27.66 -0.23 20.30
C ALA A 241 29.12 -0.06 19.87
N GLU A 242 29.35 -0.05 18.56
CA GLU A 242 30.61 0.26 17.91
C GLU A 242 30.41 1.37 16.88
N GLU A 243 31.33 2.33 16.84
CA GLU A 243 31.44 3.32 15.76
C GLU A 243 32.53 2.86 14.77
N TRP A 244 32.12 2.61 13.54
CA TRP A 244 33.05 2.30 12.45
C TRP A 244 33.27 3.55 11.60
N THR A 245 34.52 3.85 11.28
CA THR A 245 34.87 4.86 10.29
C THR A 245 35.23 4.15 8.99
N LEU A 246 34.57 4.51 7.89
CA LEU A 246 34.82 3.95 6.57
C LEU A 246 35.91 4.78 5.86
N ALA A 247 36.57 4.19 4.85
CA ALA A 247 37.64 4.83 4.10
C ALA A 247 37.21 6.11 3.36
N ASN A 248 35.92 6.24 3.05
CA ASN A 248 35.30 7.44 2.47
C ASN A 248 34.93 8.51 3.52
N GLY A 249 35.25 8.29 4.80
CA GLY A 249 34.94 9.21 5.90
C GLY A 249 33.54 9.02 6.55
N ALA A 250 32.71 8.18 5.99
CA ALA A 250 31.39 7.91 6.59
C ALA A 250 31.54 7.18 7.94
N LYS A 251 30.67 7.53 8.89
CA LYS A 251 30.61 6.91 10.22
C LYS A 251 29.36 6.05 10.33
N VAL A 252 29.53 4.84 10.79
CA VAL A 252 28.45 3.87 11.03
C VAL A 252 28.46 3.50 12.50
N VAL A 253 27.36 3.76 13.20
CA VAL A 253 27.17 3.26 14.57
C VAL A 253 26.39 1.95 14.48
N TYR A 254 27.03 0.86 14.83
CA TYR A 254 26.45 -0.47 14.83
C TYR A 254 26.12 -0.90 16.25
N ARG A 255 24.90 -1.38 16.45
CA ARG A 255 24.45 -1.99 17.69
C ARG A 255 23.68 -3.28 17.39
N LYS A 256 24.06 -4.37 18.06
CA LYS A 256 23.26 -5.58 18.06
C LYS A 256 22.19 -5.45 19.14
N ALA A 257 20.94 -5.69 18.78
CA ALA A 257 19.80 -5.65 19.71
C ALA A 257 18.90 -6.88 19.46
N ASP A 258 18.11 -7.24 20.45
CA ASP A 258 17.18 -8.38 20.42
C ASP A 258 15.72 -7.96 20.65
N TYR A 259 15.42 -6.68 20.41
CA TYR A 259 14.07 -6.14 20.56
C TYR A 259 13.09 -6.78 19.58
N GLU A 260 13.55 -7.00 18.35
CA GLU A 260 12.84 -7.73 17.32
C GLU A 260 13.74 -8.80 16.72
N LYS A 261 13.17 -9.97 16.45
CA LYS A 261 13.89 -11.06 15.80
C LYS A 261 13.89 -10.85 14.27
N ASP A 262 14.96 -11.27 13.62
CA ASP A 262 15.07 -11.27 12.15
C ASP A 262 14.84 -9.89 11.51
N GLN A 263 15.34 -8.82 12.15
CA GLN A 263 15.23 -7.46 11.64
C GLN A 263 16.57 -6.74 11.66
N VAL A 264 16.82 -5.97 10.60
CA VAL A 264 17.90 -4.97 10.51
C VAL A 264 17.25 -3.63 10.21
N VAL A 265 17.57 -2.61 11.01
CA VAL A 265 17.12 -1.23 10.79
C VAL A 265 18.33 -0.36 10.49
N VAL A 266 18.27 0.42 9.43
CA VAL A 266 19.29 1.41 9.04
C VAL A 266 18.64 2.78 9.06
N THR A 267 19.29 3.74 9.73
CA THR A 267 18.87 5.14 9.73
C THR A 267 20.08 6.02 9.57
N SER A 268 20.10 6.88 8.56
CA SER A 268 21.05 7.99 8.50
C SER A 268 20.50 9.21 9.20
N TYR A 269 21.35 10.11 9.59
CA TYR A 269 21.01 11.38 10.20
C TYR A 269 21.90 12.49 9.65
N SER A 270 21.27 13.53 9.14
CA SER A 270 21.93 14.78 8.77
C SER A 270 21.22 15.96 9.44
N LYS A 271 21.99 16.94 9.92
CA LYS A 271 21.43 18.18 10.46
C LYS A 271 20.97 19.07 9.32
N GLY A 272 19.83 19.72 9.49
CA GLY A 272 19.30 20.66 8.51
C GLY A 272 17.78 20.58 8.41
N GLY A 273 17.28 19.70 7.58
CA GLY A 273 15.85 19.56 7.32
C GLY A 273 15.24 20.83 6.73
N THR A 274 13.96 21.05 6.98
CA THR A 274 13.26 22.23 6.43
C THR A 274 13.79 23.56 6.97
N SER A 275 14.59 23.58 8.06
CA SER A 275 15.21 24.80 8.60
C SER A 275 16.20 25.45 7.65
N LEU A 276 16.74 24.69 6.68
CA LEU A 276 17.69 25.19 5.67
C LEU A 276 17.03 25.97 4.53
N TYR A 277 15.69 25.95 4.45
CA TYR A 277 14.95 26.56 3.35
C TYR A 277 14.27 27.86 3.79
N ASP A 278 14.27 28.84 2.89
CA ASP A 278 13.51 30.07 3.06
C ASP A 278 12.00 29.80 3.02
N LEU A 279 11.19 30.75 3.50
CA LEU A 279 9.74 30.59 3.62
C LEU A 279 9.05 30.31 2.29
N ASP A 280 9.54 30.86 1.20
CA ASP A 280 9.02 30.63 -0.18
C ASP A 280 9.19 29.18 -0.65
N LYS A 281 10.13 28.42 -0.09
CA LYS A 281 10.43 27.02 -0.44
C LYS A 281 9.98 26.02 0.64
N LEU A 282 9.52 26.54 1.80
CA LEU A 282 9.25 25.70 2.94
C LEU A 282 8.13 24.68 2.68
N ALA A 283 7.05 25.08 2.01
CA ALA A 283 5.95 24.19 1.64
C ALA A 283 6.42 23.04 0.73
N SER A 284 7.23 23.37 -0.27
CA SER A 284 7.82 22.35 -1.17
C SER A 284 8.75 21.40 -0.41
N ALA A 285 9.58 21.92 0.49
CA ALA A 285 10.49 21.09 1.29
C ALA A 285 9.73 20.11 2.19
N GLN A 286 8.60 20.50 2.78
CA GLN A 286 7.79 19.66 3.66
C GLN A 286 7.17 18.45 2.94
N VAL A 287 6.78 18.61 1.67
CA VAL A 287 6.13 17.53 0.90
C VAL A 287 7.08 16.70 0.05
N THR A 288 8.34 17.14 -0.10
CA THR A 288 9.31 16.51 -0.99
C THR A 288 9.54 15.03 -0.66
N ALA A 289 9.67 14.69 0.62
CA ALA A 289 9.94 13.31 1.03
C ALA A 289 8.82 12.34 0.61
N ASP A 290 7.56 12.76 0.74
CA ASP A 290 6.40 11.96 0.36
C ASP A 290 6.31 11.81 -1.17
N LEU A 291 6.56 12.90 -1.90
CA LEU A 291 6.53 12.91 -3.36
C LEU A 291 7.60 11.99 -3.96
N VAL A 292 8.84 12.10 -3.48
CA VAL A 292 9.96 11.27 -3.96
C VAL A 292 9.68 9.78 -3.73
N GLY A 293 9.01 9.43 -2.63
CA GLY A 293 8.57 8.05 -2.36
C GLY A 293 7.62 7.48 -3.41
N ALA A 294 6.82 8.33 -4.04
CA ALA A 294 5.80 7.90 -5.00
C ALA A 294 6.30 7.79 -6.45
N TYR A 295 7.42 8.42 -6.80
CA TYR A 295 7.94 8.42 -8.17
C TYR A 295 8.64 7.12 -8.60
N GLY A 296 8.89 6.22 -7.66
CA GLY A 296 9.75 5.04 -7.88
C GLY A 296 11.19 5.31 -7.48
N LEU A 297 12.13 4.58 -8.08
CA LEU A 297 13.55 4.67 -7.70
C LEU A 297 14.45 4.17 -8.83
N GLY A 298 15.56 4.86 -9.07
CA GLY A 298 16.47 4.53 -10.16
C GLY A 298 15.75 4.55 -11.51
N ASP A 299 15.88 3.49 -12.26
CA ASP A 299 15.26 3.35 -13.58
C ASP A 299 13.81 2.84 -13.52
N TYR A 300 13.30 2.55 -12.32
CA TYR A 300 12.02 1.87 -12.13
C TYR A 300 10.96 2.81 -11.57
N ASP A 301 9.77 2.83 -12.20
CA ASP A 301 8.59 3.38 -11.58
C ASP A 301 8.19 2.55 -10.34
N ASN A 302 7.26 3.08 -9.55
CA ASN A 302 6.89 2.45 -8.28
C ASN A 302 6.20 1.07 -8.46
N ILE A 303 5.53 0.84 -9.58
CA ILE A 303 4.88 -0.45 -9.91
C ILE A 303 5.94 -1.49 -10.23
N THR A 304 6.84 -1.16 -11.15
CA THR A 304 7.95 -2.03 -11.57
C THR A 304 8.86 -2.34 -10.40
N LEU A 305 9.20 -1.34 -9.59
CA LEU A 305 9.99 -1.51 -8.37
C LEU A 305 9.30 -2.50 -7.40
N GLY A 306 8.00 -2.35 -7.18
CA GLY A 306 7.22 -3.26 -6.34
C GLY A 306 7.24 -4.71 -6.86
N LYS A 307 7.18 -4.91 -8.19
CA LYS A 307 7.29 -6.24 -8.81
C LYS A 307 8.69 -6.83 -8.67
N LEU A 308 9.75 -6.02 -8.82
CA LEU A 308 11.14 -6.44 -8.63
C LEU A 308 11.43 -6.85 -7.18
N LEU A 309 10.78 -6.22 -6.22
CA LEU A 309 10.91 -6.52 -4.80
C LEU A 309 10.06 -7.71 -4.34
N THR A 310 9.41 -8.44 -5.25
CA THR A 310 8.65 -9.65 -4.89
C THR A 310 9.52 -10.63 -4.12
N GLY A 311 9.01 -11.11 -2.97
CA GLY A 311 9.73 -12.03 -2.09
C GLY A 311 10.85 -11.39 -1.27
N LYS A 312 11.07 -10.08 -1.39
CA LYS A 312 12.03 -9.32 -0.59
C LYS A 312 11.33 -8.62 0.56
N ARG A 313 11.92 -8.71 1.73
CA ARG A 313 11.53 -7.93 2.90
C ARG A 313 12.57 -6.85 3.15
N ALA A 314 12.59 -5.88 2.26
CA ALA A 314 13.46 -4.71 2.34
C ALA A 314 12.70 -3.49 1.83
N GLY A 315 12.88 -2.36 2.50
CA GLY A 315 12.28 -1.10 2.08
C GLY A 315 13.09 0.08 2.57
N SER A 316 13.20 1.12 1.74
CA SER A 316 13.88 2.37 2.09
C SER A 316 12.93 3.56 2.02
N LYS A 317 13.17 4.56 2.86
CA LYS A 317 12.43 5.82 2.87
C LYS A 317 13.34 7.01 3.07
N VAL A 318 12.87 8.16 2.60
CA VAL A 318 13.43 9.48 2.90
C VAL A 318 12.54 10.18 3.91
N SER A 319 13.11 10.94 4.81
CA SER A 319 12.36 11.76 5.76
C SER A 319 13.05 13.13 5.91
N ILE A 320 12.26 14.20 5.88
CA ILE A 320 12.72 15.57 6.09
C ILE A 320 11.91 16.15 7.25
N GLY A 321 12.56 16.32 8.39
CA GLY A 321 11.99 16.97 9.57
C GLY A 321 12.31 18.46 9.62
N SER A 322 11.97 19.13 10.71
CA SER A 322 12.25 20.56 10.88
C SER A 322 13.76 20.87 10.97
N LEU A 323 14.52 20.05 11.69
CA LEU A 323 15.96 20.28 11.99
C LEU A 323 16.87 19.15 11.51
N SER A 324 16.32 18.13 10.86
CA SER A 324 17.09 16.98 10.41
C SER A 324 16.46 16.34 9.18
N GLU A 325 17.27 15.62 8.46
CA GLU A 325 16.88 14.78 7.35
C GLU A 325 17.50 13.39 7.47
N SER A 326 16.85 12.39 6.94
CA SER A 326 17.32 11.02 7.00
C SER A 326 16.94 10.22 5.76
N VAL A 327 17.79 9.29 5.40
CA VAL A 327 17.50 8.17 4.50
C VAL A 327 17.72 6.91 5.31
N GLY A 328 16.78 5.98 5.27
CA GLY A 328 16.89 4.76 6.03
C GLY A 328 15.89 3.73 5.57
N GLY A 329 15.75 2.67 6.35
CA GLY A 329 14.82 1.60 6.06
C GLY A 329 15.03 0.39 6.94
N SER A 330 14.35 -0.68 6.61
CA SER A 330 14.49 -1.96 7.31
C SER A 330 14.48 -3.13 6.35
N SER A 331 15.09 -4.22 6.79
CA SER A 331 15.04 -5.51 6.09
C SER A 331 15.17 -6.66 7.08
N ILE A 332 14.94 -7.87 6.60
CA ILE A 332 15.44 -9.06 7.27
C ILE A 332 16.92 -9.27 6.87
N PRO A 333 17.71 -10.02 7.66
CA PRO A 333 19.15 -10.20 7.38
C PRO A 333 19.46 -10.72 5.99
N LYS A 334 18.69 -11.67 5.45
CA LYS A 334 18.89 -12.21 4.09
C LYS A 334 18.69 -11.18 2.96
N ASP A 335 17.92 -10.11 3.22
CA ASP A 335 17.60 -9.06 2.25
C ASP A 335 18.33 -7.74 2.55
N PHE A 336 19.35 -7.79 3.44
CA PHE A 336 20.11 -6.60 3.82
C PHE A 336 20.81 -5.93 2.63
N GLU A 337 21.37 -6.72 1.73
CA GLU A 337 21.96 -6.21 0.49
C GLU A 337 20.92 -5.43 -0.33
N THR A 338 19.70 -5.97 -0.50
CA THR A 338 18.61 -5.27 -1.18
C THR A 338 18.28 -3.93 -0.50
N LEU A 339 18.25 -3.88 0.85
CA LEU A 339 18.08 -2.63 1.58
C LEU A 339 19.19 -1.62 1.25
N MET A 340 20.44 -2.05 1.24
CA MET A 340 21.58 -1.15 0.94
C MET A 340 21.55 -0.67 -0.51
N GLN A 341 21.16 -1.50 -1.46
CA GLN A 341 20.94 -1.11 -2.85
C GLN A 341 19.83 -0.05 -2.98
N LEU A 342 18.72 -0.22 -2.27
CA LEU A 342 17.64 0.76 -2.24
C LEU A 342 18.10 2.10 -1.63
N ILE A 343 18.87 2.07 -0.54
CA ILE A 343 19.44 3.27 0.08
C ILE A 343 20.42 3.95 -0.89
N TYR A 344 21.31 3.21 -1.52
CA TYR A 344 22.25 3.72 -2.52
C TYR A 344 21.50 4.46 -3.65
N LEU A 345 20.48 3.84 -4.22
CA LEU A 345 19.68 4.45 -5.28
C LEU A 345 18.96 5.72 -4.83
N ARG A 346 18.59 5.87 -3.53
CA ARG A 346 18.02 7.11 -2.99
C ARG A 346 18.97 8.30 -3.10
N PHE A 347 20.27 8.05 -2.99
CA PHE A 347 21.29 9.09 -3.12
C PHE A 347 21.73 9.30 -4.58
N GLU A 348 22.00 8.22 -5.30
CA GLU A 348 22.66 8.31 -6.62
C GLU A 348 21.67 8.48 -7.78
N LYS A 349 20.48 7.89 -7.68
CA LYS A 349 19.49 7.89 -8.78
C LYS A 349 18.07 8.23 -8.27
N PRO A 350 17.87 9.39 -7.62
CA PRO A 350 16.52 9.81 -7.27
C PRO A 350 15.71 10.05 -8.55
N ARG A 351 14.48 9.49 -8.58
CA ARG A 351 13.61 9.59 -9.75
C ARG A 351 12.63 10.75 -9.61
N PHE A 352 12.35 11.45 -10.69
CA PHE A 352 11.22 12.35 -10.84
C PHE A 352 10.34 11.88 -11.99
N ASP A 353 9.04 11.79 -11.73
CA ASP A 353 8.02 11.42 -12.73
C ASP A 353 6.97 12.52 -12.81
N LYS A 354 6.93 13.23 -13.93
CA LYS A 354 6.05 14.38 -14.13
C LYS A 354 4.57 14.00 -14.14
N GLU A 355 4.21 12.83 -14.68
CA GLU A 355 2.82 12.39 -14.75
C GLU A 355 2.32 11.99 -13.36
N VAL A 356 3.12 11.22 -12.63
CA VAL A 356 2.84 10.87 -11.23
C VAL A 356 2.76 12.13 -10.38
N HIS A 357 3.69 13.09 -10.56
CA HIS A 357 3.64 14.38 -9.85
C HIS A 357 2.32 15.12 -10.09
N ASN A 358 1.91 15.29 -11.35
CA ASN A 358 0.66 15.98 -11.67
C ASN A 358 -0.55 15.28 -11.05
N THR A 359 -0.58 13.96 -11.08
CA THR A 359 -1.64 13.14 -10.45
C THR A 359 -1.68 13.35 -8.94
N LEU A 360 -0.53 13.34 -8.27
CA LEU A 360 -0.43 13.59 -6.83
C LEU A 360 -0.89 15.00 -6.47
N MET A 361 -0.49 16.03 -7.25
CA MET A 361 -0.94 17.40 -7.03
C MET A 361 -2.45 17.54 -7.19
N GLN A 362 -3.05 16.94 -8.21
CA GLN A 362 -4.52 16.94 -8.36
C GLN A 362 -5.24 16.32 -7.16
N ARG A 363 -4.70 15.20 -6.62
CA ARG A 363 -5.23 14.56 -5.40
C ARG A 363 -5.11 15.46 -4.19
N GLN A 364 -3.96 16.10 -4.01
CA GLN A 364 -3.71 17.02 -2.90
C GLN A 364 -4.66 18.22 -2.97
N TYR A 365 -4.83 18.85 -4.13
CA TYR A 365 -5.78 19.96 -4.29
C TYR A 365 -7.22 19.55 -3.97
N ALA A 366 -7.65 18.35 -4.41
CA ALA A 366 -8.98 17.83 -4.09
C ALA A 366 -9.15 17.57 -2.58
N ALA A 367 -8.12 17.01 -1.93
CA ALA A 367 -8.11 16.77 -0.49
C ALA A 367 -8.16 18.09 0.30
N ILE A 368 -7.36 19.09 -0.05
CA ILE A 368 -7.32 20.41 0.59
C ILE A 368 -8.68 21.09 0.50
N ALA A 369 -9.35 21.05 -0.67
CA ALA A 369 -10.67 21.64 -0.85
C ALA A 369 -11.73 21.07 0.11
N ASN A 370 -11.60 19.77 0.46
CA ASN A 370 -12.48 19.12 1.42
C ASN A 370 -12.06 19.41 2.88
N MET A 371 -10.77 19.46 3.15
CA MET A 371 -10.24 19.75 4.51
C MET A 371 -10.65 21.12 5.02
N GLN A 372 -10.68 22.13 4.15
CA GLN A 372 -11.10 23.49 4.49
C GLN A 372 -12.58 23.61 4.92
N LYS A 373 -13.41 22.59 4.65
CA LYS A 373 -14.81 22.52 5.07
C LYS A 373 -15.00 21.75 6.39
N ASN A 374 -13.93 21.16 6.94
CA ASN A 374 -13.99 20.37 8.16
C ASN A 374 -13.79 21.26 9.39
N PRO A 375 -14.80 21.41 10.29
CA PRO A 375 -14.68 22.24 11.48
C PRO A 375 -13.55 21.82 12.42
N GLN A 376 -13.27 20.51 12.52
CA GLN A 376 -12.19 20.00 13.35
C GLN A 376 -10.82 20.42 12.81
N LYS A 377 -10.65 20.43 11.48
CA LYS A 377 -9.42 20.92 10.84
C LYS A 377 -9.23 22.42 11.10
N ILE A 378 -10.29 23.22 10.95
CA ILE A 378 -10.25 24.66 11.22
C ILE A 378 -9.88 24.93 12.69
N MET A 379 -10.45 24.17 13.60
CA MET A 379 -10.12 24.26 15.04
C MET A 379 -8.64 23.91 15.28
N GLN A 380 -8.14 22.81 14.71
CA GLN A 380 -6.74 22.40 14.86
C GLN A 380 -5.78 23.44 14.29
N ASP A 381 -6.06 23.97 13.11
CA ASP A 381 -5.26 25.03 12.49
C ASP A 381 -5.19 26.28 13.37
N SER A 382 -6.31 26.63 14.00
CA SER A 382 -6.35 27.77 14.93
C SER A 382 -5.51 27.50 16.16
N ILE A 383 -5.55 26.28 16.70
CA ILE A 383 -4.72 25.89 17.84
C ILE A 383 -3.23 25.95 17.45
N ASP A 384 -2.86 25.41 16.31
CA ASP A 384 -1.47 25.36 15.82
C ASP A 384 -0.91 26.77 15.64
N LEU A 385 -1.68 27.69 15.05
CA LEU A 385 -1.29 29.10 14.90
C LEU A 385 -1.09 29.80 16.24
N ILE A 386 -2.02 29.63 17.18
CA ILE A 386 -1.95 30.29 18.48
C ILE A 386 -0.79 29.73 19.33
N THR A 387 -0.65 28.41 19.35
CA THR A 387 0.41 27.75 20.15
C THR A 387 1.80 27.99 19.60
N SER A 388 1.93 28.18 18.29
CA SER A 388 3.19 28.60 17.67
C SER A 388 3.46 30.11 17.73
N ASN A 389 2.60 30.89 18.37
CA ASN A 389 2.66 32.33 18.37
C ASN A 389 2.72 32.93 16.95
N TYR A 390 1.91 32.38 16.04
CA TYR A 390 1.85 32.79 14.63
C TYR A 390 3.22 32.75 13.94
N ASN A 391 4.06 31.76 14.29
CA ASN A 391 5.36 31.62 13.68
C ASN A 391 5.18 31.40 12.14
N PRO A 392 5.83 32.19 11.28
CA PRO A 392 5.66 32.09 9.83
C PRO A 392 6.10 30.74 9.24
N ARG A 393 6.82 29.91 10.00
CA ARG A 393 7.16 28.54 9.61
C ARG A 393 6.08 27.53 10.00
N THR A 394 5.04 27.93 10.71
CA THR A 394 3.85 27.10 10.94
C THR A 394 2.95 27.18 9.72
N LEU A 395 3.19 26.33 8.74
CA LEU A 395 2.40 26.31 7.52
C LEU A 395 1.06 25.61 7.75
N LEU A 396 0.00 26.29 7.38
CA LEU A 396 -1.31 25.67 7.22
C LEU A 396 -1.44 25.14 5.80
N VAL A 397 -1.97 23.92 5.68
CA VAL A 397 -2.23 23.33 4.37
C VAL A 397 -3.40 24.05 3.72
N ASN A 398 -3.15 24.81 2.66
CA ASN A 398 -4.13 25.53 1.85
C ASN A 398 -3.84 25.35 0.36
N LYS A 399 -4.56 26.05 -0.51
CA LYS A 399 -4.38 25.94 -1.97
C LYS A 399 -3.22 26.79 -2.52
N GLU A 400 -2.76 27.75 -1.75
CA GLU A 400 -1.65 28.65 -2.10
C GLU A 400 -0.33 28.04 -1.63
#